data_e6811059deb6c48b6a38af171c62d7ad
#
_entry.id   e6811059deb6c48b6a38af171c62d7ad
#
_cell.length_a   1.000
_cell.length_b   1.000
_cell.length_c   1.000
_cell.angle_alpha   90.00
_cell.angle_beta   90.00
_cell.angle_gamma   90.00
#
_symmetry.space_group_name_H-M   'P 1'
#
loop_
_entity.id
_entity.type
_entity.pdbx_description
1 polymer ?
#
loop_
_entity_poly.entity_id
_entity_poly.type
_entity_poly.pdbx_seq_one_letter_code
_entity_poly.pdbx_strand_id
1 'polypeptide(L)'
;NTGKESRLRHTIDPQDRLIRNATNKHALPHKYLHKGGDSKKCIDVVILAEGYTIDEIDTFMEDAMIATNEILSYEPFKSHKDKFNFIAVASPSADSNVSVPQDDAWRETAVGSNFLTFYMNRYLTSSNVYAMYNLTTNIPCEHLIILANTDTYGGGGIYNSYTLTTAHHRDFRPVVVHEFGHSFGGLGDEYFYLSTDNNDEMHSLDHEPWEPNITTLVDFESKWADMVDKDVEIPTAVTAERSANYTVGVYEGGGYRSKGIY
;
A
#
# COMPACT_ATOMS: atom_id res chain seq x y z
N ASN A 1 7.21 3.99 -28.00
CA ASN A 1 8.61 4.48 -27.92
C ASN A 1 8.56 6.01 -27.85
N THR A 2 8.44 6.57 -26.66
CA THR A 2 8.25 8.02 -26.43
C THR A 2 9.53 8.84 -26.59
N GLY A 3 10.65 8.26 -27.04
CA GLY A 3 11.92 8.97 -27.23
C GLY A 3 12.54 9.56 -25.96
N LYS A 4 12.05 9.16 -24.76
CA LYS A 4 12.62 9.62 -23.48
C LYS A 4 13.94 8.92 -23.24
N GLU A 5 15.04 9.67 -23.26
CA GLU A 5 16.35 9.19 -22.86
C GLU A 5 16.40 9.08 -21.32
N SER A 6 16.81 7.91 -20.81
CA SER A 6 17.14 7.79 -19.40
C SER A 6 18.51 8.43 -19.13
N ARG A 7 18.60 9.33 -18.14
CA ARG A 7 19.87 9.94 -17.73
C ARG A 7 20.22 9.51 -16.32
N LEU A 8 21.50 9.18 -16.09
CA LEU A 8 22.01 8.98 -14.75
C LEU A 8 21.74 10.24 -13.90
N ARG A 9 20.99 10.08 -12.81
CA ARG A 9 20.61 11.19 -11.92
C ARG A 9 21.46 11.25 -10.67
N HIS A 10 21.86 10.10 -10.16
CA HIS A 10 22.57 9.99 -8.91
C HIS A 10 23.40 8.71 -8.88
N THR A 11 24.55 8.75 -8.20
CA THR A 11 25.37 7.58 -7.88
C THR A 11 25.37 7.41 -6.36
N ILE A 12 25.06 6.22 -5.91
CA ILE A 12 25.09 5.86 -4.50
C ILE A 12 26.44 5.21 -4.23
N ASP A 13 27.22 5.75 -3.30
CA ASP A 13 28.41 5.12 -2.76
C ASP A 13 28.02 4.25 -1.56
N PRO A 14 28.10 2.91 -1.65
CA PRO A 14 27.76 2.04 -0.53
C PRO A 14 28.61 2.25 0.74
N GLN A 15 29.74 2.96 0.63
CA GLN A 15 30.61 3.29 1.75
C GLN A 15 30.34 4.68 2.34
N ASP A 16 29.36 5.40 1.81
CA ASP A 16 28.99 6.71 2.35
C ASP A 16 28.55 6.54 3.82
N ARG A 17 29.11 7.41 4.68
CA ARG A 17 28.83 7.43 6.12
C ARG A 17 27.37 7.67 6.49
N LEU A 18 26.56 8.16 5.55
CA LEU A 18 25.10 8.36 5.74
C LEU A 18 24.32 7.07 5.47
N ILE A 19 24.94 6.07 4.82
CA ILE A 19 24.31 4.77 4.61
C ILE A 19 24.40 3.96 5.89
N ARG A 20 23.25 3.58 6.42
CA ARG A 20 23.16 2.67 7.58
C ARG A 20 23.13 1.23 7.07
N ASN A 21 24.10 0.44 7.48
CA ASN A 21 24.09 -0.99 7.23
C ASN A 21 23.13 -1.70 8.18
N ALA A 22 22.48 -2.77 7.70
CA ALA A 22 21.68 -3.63 8.55
C ALA A 22 22.50 -4.21 9.71
N THR A 23 21.93 -4.25 10.89
CA THR A 23 22.56 -4.86 12.07
C THR A 23 22.32 -6.36 12.14
N ASN A 24 21.20 -6.86 11.60
CA ASN A 24 20.95 -8.29 11.49
C ASN A 24 21.92 -8.91 10.49
N LYS A 25 22.57 -9.99 10.89
CA LYS A 25 23.52 -10.73 10.04
C LYS A 25 22.87 -11.91 9.30
N HIS A 26 21.76 -12.37 9.80
CA HIS A 26 21.01 -13.52 9.28
C HIS A 26 19.55 -13.15 9.06
N ALA A 27 18.93 -13.82 8.09
CA ALA A 27 17.48 -13.72 7.89
C ALA A 27 16.74 -14.18 9.14
N LEU A 28 15.68 -13.45 9.49
CA LEU A 28 14.74 -13.91 10.51
C LEU A 28 13.97 -15.15 10.01
N PRO A 29 13.37 -15.94 10.93
CA PRO A 29 12.46 -17.01 10.54
C PRO A 29 11.38 -16.48 9.61
N HIS A 30 11.22 -17.11 8.43
CA HIS A 30 10.28 -16.66 7.42
C HIS A 30 9.68 -17.85 6.65
N LYS A 31 8.54 -17.61 6.03
CA LYS A 31 7.81 -18.61 5.26
C LYS A 31 7.23 -18.01 4.00
N TYR A 32 7.39 -18.68 2.87
CA TYR A 32 6.64 -18.36 1.65
C TYR A 32 5.18 -18.76 1.85
N LEU A 33 4.29 -17.78 1.81
CA LEU A 33 2.84 -17.97 1.83
C LEU A 33 2.31 -18.25 0.44
N HIS A 34 2.89 -17.57 -0.56
CA HIS A 34 2.67 -17.82 -1.97
C HIS A 34 4.02 -17.71 -2.70
N LYS A 35 4.27 -18.63 -3.64
CA LYS A 35 5.48 -18.63 -4.45
C LYS A 35 5.12 -18.76 -5.92
N GLY A 36 5.10 -17.63 -6.65
CA GLY A 36 4.86 -17.57 -8.07
C GLY A 36 6.06 -18.02 -8.90
N GLY A 37 7.30 -17.81 -8.40
CA GLY A 37 8.50 -18.21 -9.13
C GLY A 37 9.82 -17.85 -8.44
N ASP A 38 10.86 -17.72 -9.26
CA ASP A 38 12.19 -17.28 -8.84
C ASP A 38 12.17 -15.77 -8.54
N SER A 39 12.75 -15.35 -7.40
CA SER A 39 12.85 -13.95 -6.97
C SER A 39 13.47 -13.03 -8.02
N LYS A 40 14.32 -13.54 -8.90
CA LYS A 40 14.88 -12.74 -10.02
C LYS A 40 13.86 -12.38 -11.11
N LYS A 41 12.68 -12.98 -11.07
CA LYS A 41 11.61 -12.83 -12.09
C LYS A 41 10.25 -12.50 -11.50
N CYS A 42 10.16 -12.49 -10.19
CA CYS A 42 8.95 -12.18 -9.43
C CYS A 42 9.18 -10.95 -8.55
N ILE A 43 8.11 -10.34 -8.14
CA ILE A 43 8.10 -9.30 -7.11
C ILE A 43 7.96 -10.00 -5.77
N ASP A 44 8.95 -9.83 -4.90
CA ASP A 44 8.93 -10.39 -3.55
C ASP A 44 8.29 -9.39 -2.58
N VAL A 45 7.09 -9.72 -2.13
CA VAL A 45 6.32 -8.95 -1.15
C VAL A 45 6.57 -9.56 0.22
N VAL A 46 7.25 -8.83 1.09
CA VAL A 46 7.50 -9.26 2.47
C VAL A 46 6.41 -8.74 3.38
N ILE A 47 5.91 -9.59 4.28
CA ILE A 47 4.92 -9.24 5.30
C ILE A 47 5.61 -9.32 6.67
N LEU A 48 5.64 -8.21 7.41
CA LEU A 48 6.21 -8.11 8.75
C LEU A 48 5.12 -8.16 9.83
N ALA A 49 5.44 -8.79 10.95
CA ALA A 49 4.64 -8.74 12.16
C ALA A 49 4.91 -7.44 12.93
N GLU A 50 3.86 -6.73 13.34
CA GLU A 50 3.95 -5.51 14.14
C GLU A 50 2.98 -5.60 15.32
N GLY A 51 3.50 -5.48 16.55
CA GLY A 51 2.69 -5.65 17.75
C GLY A 51 2.26 -7.09 18.06
N TYR A 52 2.84 -8.09 17.40
CA TYR A 52 2.72 -9.50 17.75
C TYR A 52 3.92 -9.90 18.61
N THR A 53 3.67 -10.42 19.80
CA THR A 53 4.71 -11.01 20.65
C THR A 53 5.17 -12.35 20.08
N ILE A 54 6.23 -12.93 20.68
CA ILE A 54 6.71 -14.25 20.24
C ILE A 54 5.63 -15.35 20.34
N ASP A 55 4.73 -15.25 21.32
CA ASP A 55 3.64 -16.21 21.54
C ASP A 55 2.47 -16.00 20.56
N GLU A 56 2.44 -14.86 19.85
CA GLU A 56 1.40 -14.49 18.88
C GLU A 56 1.85 -14.69 17.42
N ILE A 57 3.07 -15.19 17.18
CA ILE A 57 3.61 -15.36 15.81
C ILE A 57 2.77 -16.34 14.97
N ASP A 58 2.17 -17.36 15.57
CA ASP A 58 1.30 -18.27 14.83
C ASP A 58 0.03 -17.54 14.35
N THR A 59 -0.56 -16.67 15.16
CA THR A 59 -1.67 -15.79 14.77
C THR A 59 -1.25 -14.86 13.63
N PHE A 60 -0.08 -14.23 13.72
CA PHE A 60 0.46 -13.43 12.63
C PHE A 60 0.57 -14.22 11.31
N MET A 61 1.02 -15.47 11.36
CA MET A 61 1.15 -16.30 10.15
C MET A 61 -0.22 -16.58 9.49
N GLU A 62 -1.28 -16.72 10.29
CA GLU A 62 -2.65 -16.84 9.81
C GLU A 62 -3.14 -15.55 9.18
N ASP A 63 -2.94 -14.41 9.83
CA ASP A 63 -3.32 -13.08 9.34
C ASP A 63 -2.58 -12.74 8.03
N ALA A 64 -1.29 -13.03 7.97
CA ALA A 64 -0.49 -12.84 6.76
C ALA A 64 -0.98 -13.72 5.59
N MET A 65 -1.45 -14.93 5.87
CA MET A 65 -2.06 -15.79 4.85
C MET A 65 -3.41 -15.20 4.37
N ILE A 66 -4.22 -14.65 5.27
CA ILE A 66 -5.47 -13.97 4.91
C ILE A 66 -5.18 -12.77 4.00
N ALA A 67 -4.24 -11.90 4.38
CA ALA A 67 -3.82 -10.75 3.57
C ALA A 67 -3.35 -11.16 2.16
N THR A 68 -2.48 -12.19 2.10
CA THR A 68 -1.96 -12.72 0.84
C THR A 68 -3.08 -13.22 -0.07
N ASN A 69 -3.99 -14.02 0.47
CA ASN A 69 -5.11 -14.56 -0.30
C ASN A 69 -6.07 -13.47 -0.77
N GLU A 70 -6.30 -12.46 0.07
CA GLU A 70 -7.17 -11.35 -0.28
C GLU A 70 -6.59 -10.53 -1.43
N ILE A 71 -5.33 -10.11 -1.36
CA ILE A 71 -4.65 -9.40 -2.45
C ILE A 71 -4.67 -10.21 -3.74
N LEU A 72 -4.34 -11.49 -3.68
CA LEU A 72 -4.32 -12.38 -4.85
C LEU A 72 -5.73 -12.77 -5.35
N SER A 73 -6.80 -12.32 -4.71
CA SER A 73 -8.17 -12.51 -5.19
C SER A 73 -8.66 -11.39 -6.11
N TYR A 74 -8.01 -10.22 -6.07
CA TYR A 74 -8.35 -9.03 -6.87
C TYR A 74 -7.50 -8.92 -8.14
N GLU A 75 -8.10 -8.40 -9.21
CA GLU A 75 -7.33 -8.01 -10.39
C GLU A 75 -6.54 -6.72 -10.12
N PRO A 76 -5.35 -6.56 -10.70
CA PRO A 76 -4.67 -7.47 -11.65
C PRO A 76 -3.87 -8.59 -10.99
N PHE A 77 -3.76 -8.63 -9.66
CA PHE A 77 -2.93 -9.58 -8.93
C PHE A 77 -3.37 -11.03 -9.13
N LYS A 78 -4.69 -11.26 -9.24
CA LYS A 78 -5.27 -12.58 -9.50
C LYS A 78 -4.79 -13.19 -10.80
N SER A 79 -4.81 -12.43 -11.89
CA SER A 79 -4.35 -12.88 -13.20
C SER A 79 -2.82 -12.99 -13.29
N HIS A 80 -2.09 -12.30 -12.42
CA HIS A 80 -0.63 -12.22 -12.42
C HIS A 80 0.03 -12.83 -11.19
N LYS A 81 -0.68 -13.70 -10.45
CA LYS A 81 -0.15 -14.32 -9.22
C LYS A 81 1.15 -15.11 -9.42
N ASP A 82 1.41 -15.57 -10.66
CA ASP A 82 2.67 -16.20 -11.04
C ASP A 82 3.87 -15.23 -11.08
N LYS A 83 3.64 -13.93 -10.91
CA LYS A 83 4.66 -12.86 -10.87
C LYS A 83 4.97 -12.38 -9.45
N PHE A 84 4.30 -12.93 -8.45
CA PHE A 84 4.47 -12.50 -7.06
C PHE A 84 4.93 -13.66 -6.18
N ASN A 85 5.80 -13.34 -5.23
CA ASN A 85 6.05 -14.16 -4.05
C ASN A 85 5.58 -13.37 -2.82
N PHE A 86 4.91 -14.02 -1.89
CA PHE A 86 4.55 -13.43 -0.59
C PHE A 86 5.28 -14.18 0.51
N ILE A 87 6.00 -13.45 1.36
CA ILE A 87 6.92 -13.99 2.36
C ILE A 87 6.58 -13.39 3.73
N ALA A 88 6.02 -14.18 4.64
CA ALA A 88 5.82 -13.76 6.02
C ALA A 88 7.12 -13.89 6.81
N VAL A 89 7.50 -12.84 7.53
CA VAL A 89 8.70 -12.79 8.37
C VAL A 89 8.29 -12.67 9.83
N ALA A 90 8.70 -13.61 10.65
CA ALA A 90 8.49 -13.58 12.09
C ALA A 90 9.36 -12.47 12.70
N SER A 91 8.78 -11.31 12.94
CA SER A 91 9.39 -10.14 13.57
C SER A 91 8.67 -9.82 14.89
N PRO A 92 8.91 -10.60 15.97
CA PRO A 92 8.17 -10.42 17.21
C PRO A 92 8.47 -9.06 17.85
N SER A 93 7.42 -8.46 18.40
CA SER A 93 7.47 -7.25 19.22
C SER A 93 7.66 -7.61 20.70
N ALA A 94 8.17 -6.66 21.50
CA ALA A 94 8.22 -6.83 22.94
C ALA A 94 6.81 -6.76 23.56
N ASP A 95 5.98 -5.83 23.05
CA ASP A 95 4.60 -5.65 23.49
C ASP A 95 3.61 -6.16 22.42
N SER A 96 2.48 -6.67 22.91
CA SER A 96 1.30 -6.94 22.07
C SER A 96 0.56 -5.64 21.78
N ASN A 97 -0.11 -5.58 20.60
CA ASN A 97 -0.78 -4.38 20.08
C ASN A 97 0.20 -3.28 19.63
N VAL A 98 -0.32 -2.13 19.21
CA VAL A 98 0.46 -0.99 18.70
C VAL A 98 0.21 0.26 19.55
N SER A 99 1.04 1.30 19.40
CA SER A 99 0.88 2.54 20.16
C SER A 99 -0.35 3.32 19.72
N VAL A 100 -1.12 3.78 20.72
CA VAL A 100 -2.33 4.61 20.58
C VAL A 100 -2.12 5.89 21.41
N PRO A 101 -1.43 6.91 20.85
CA PRO A 101 -1.04 8.12 21.61
C PRO A 101 -2.20 8.89 22.23
N GLN A 102 -3.39 8.88 21.58
CA GLN A 102 -4.59 9.54 22.11
C GLN A 102 -5.08 8.92 23.41
N ASP A 103 -4.73 7.67 23.69
CA ASP A 103 -5.09 6.94 24.91
C ASP A 103 -3.91 6.81 25.88
N ASP A 104 -2.80 7.54 25.62
CA ASP A 104 -1.52 7.44 26.33
C ASP A 104 -0.98 5.99 26.42
N ALA A 105 -1.34 5.17 25.43
CA ALA A 105 -0.94 3.77 25.33
C ALA A 105 0.25 3.61 24.40
N TRP A 106 1.45 3.53 24.97
CA TRP A 106 2.70 3.34 24.26
C TRP A 106 3.13 1.87 24.28
N ARG A 107 3.66 1.38 23.16
CA ARG A 107 4.10 -0.01 22.98
C ARG A 107 5.48 -0.07 22.34
N GLU A 108 6.30 -1.01 22.79
CA GLU A 108 7.58 -1.34 22.17
C GLU A 108 7.37 -2.43 21.13
N THR A 109 7.28 -2.02 19.87
CA THR A 109 6.94 -2.91 18.75
C THR A 109 8.04 -2.99 17.71
N ALA A 110 7.99 -3.98 16.82
CA ALA A 110 9.05 -4.34 15.88
C ALA A 110 9.47 -3.17 14.97
N VAL A 111 8.52 -2.35 14.50
CA VAL A 111 8.80 -1.16 13.68
C VAL A 111 8.33 0.15 14.32
N GLY A 112 7.81 0.10 15.55
CA GLY A 112 7.42 1.30 16.30
C GLY A 112 6.27 2.06 15.65
N SER A 113 5.24 1.36 15.16
CA SER A 113 4.07 2.00 14.57
C SER A 113 3.19 2.67 15.63
N ASN A 114 2.53 3.74 15.22
CA ASN A 114 1.57 4.45 16.06
C ASN A 114 0.42 5.05 15.26
N PHE A 115 -0.73 5.11 15.90
CA PHE A 115 -1.86 5.92 15.45
C PHE A 115 -1.59 7.42 15.60
N LEU A 116 -2.54 8.23 15.21
CA LEU A 116 -2.53 9.69 15.29
C LEU A 116 -1.49 10.37 14.40
N THR A 117 -1.01 9.72 13.36
CA THR A 117 -0.16 10.35 12.35
C THR A 117 -0.91 11.49 11.68
N PHE A 118 -0.26 12.65 11.53
CA PHE A 118 -0.85 13.90 11.03
C PHE A 118 -2.08 14.36 11.84
N TYR A 119 -2.15 14.02 13.13
CA TYR A 119 -3.27 14.29 14.01
C TYR A 119 -4.61 13.66 13.60
N MET A 120 -4.55 12.62 12.76
CA MET A 120 -5.72 11.87 12.32
C MET A 120 -5.76 10.50 13.01
N ASN A 121 -6.81 10.23 13.77
CA ASN A 121 -6.92 9.02 14.60
C ASN A 121 -6.78 7.71 13.83
N ARG A 122 -7.23 7.65 12.57
CA ARG A 122 -7.19 6.44 11.74
C ARG A 122 -5.85 6.20 11.04
N TYR A 123 -4.96 7.21 10.98
CA TYR A 123 -3.68 7.02 10.30
C TYR A 123 -2.70 6.32 11.23
N LEU A 124 -2.40 5.08 10.86
CA LEU A 124 -1.42 4.22 11.49
C LEU A 124 -0.19 4.15 10.59
N THR A 125 0.93 4.67 11.04
CA THR A 125 2.19 4.64 10.27
C THR A 125 3.39 4.36 11.17
N SER A 126 4.53 4.11 10.54
CA SER A 126 5.82 4.09 11.21
C SER A 126 6.85 4.92 10.44
N SER A 127 7.63 5.71 11.13
CA SER A 127 8.78 6.43 10.56
C SER A 127 10.08 5.65 10.63
N ASN A 128 10.07 4.46 11.20
CA ASN A 128 11.27 3.66 11.46
C ASN A 128 11.64 2.75 10.26
N VAL A 129 11.86 3.38 9.11
CA VAL A 129 12.23 2.69 7.86
C VAL A 129 13.49 1.81 8.04
N TYR A 130 14.42 2.25 8.91
CA TYR A 130 15.61 1.46 9.20
C TYR A 130 15.27 0.11 9.86
N ALA A 131 14.36 0.09 10.84
CA ALA A 131 13.93 -1.15 11.47
C ALA A 131 13.27 -2.08 10.43
N MET A 132 12.40 -1.56 9.58
CA MET A 132 11.73 -2.32 8.53
C MET A 132 12.74 -3.08 7.66
N TYR A 133 13.69 -2.37 7.08
CA TYR A 133 14.71 -3.00 6.23
C TYR A 133 15.74 -3.85 7.00
N ASN A 134 15.99 -3.57 8.28
CA ASN A 134 16.82 -4.42 9.12
C ASN A 134 16.15 -5.79 9.39
N LEU A 135 14.82 -5.81 9.53
CA LEU A 135 14.06 -7.05 9.72
C LEU A 135 13.96 -7.90 8.44
N THR A 136 14.13 -7.29 7.26
CA THR A 136 14.14 -8.02 5.96
C THR A 136 15.54 -8.43 5.50
N THR A 137 16.55 -8.25 6.32
CA THR A 137 17.96 -8.57 5.96
C THR A 137 18.11 -9.99 5.43
N ASN A 138 18.73 -10.15 4.26
CA ASN A 138 18.92 -11.41 3.54
C ASN A 138 17.62 -12.12 3.10
N ILE A 139 16.50 -11.39 3.04
CA ILE A 139 15.25 -11.87 2.47
C ILE A 139 14.98 -11.02 1.22
N PRO A 140 14.70 -11.61 0.05
CA PRO A 140 14.30 -10.85 -1.14
C PRO A 140 13.07 -10.00 -0.83
N CYS A 141 13.10 -8.71 -1.17
CA CYS A 141 12.05 -7.77 -0.80
C CYS A 141 12.03 -6.57 -1.74
N GLU A 142 11.07 -6.50 -2.63
CA GLU A 142 10.78 -5.31 -3.43
C GLU A 142 9.65 -4.49 -2.80
N HIS A 143 8.77 -5.12 -2.03
CA HIS A 143 7.66 -4.42 -1.39
C HIS A 143 7.39 -4.92 0.03
N LEU A 144 6.93 -4.01 0.90
CA LEU A 144 6.67 -4.29 2.31
C LEU A 144 5.18 -4.15 2.64
N ILE A 145 4.66 -5.13 3.36
CA ILE A 145 3.39 -5.04 4.07
C ILE A 145 3.69 -5.23 5.57
N ILE A 146 3.09 -4.41 6.41
CA ILE A 146 3.22 -4.46 7.86
C ILE A 146 1.83 -4.71 8.41
N LEU A 147 1.63 -5.86 9.08
CA LEU A 147 0.37 -6.19 9.73
C LEU A 147 0.44 -5.85 11.21
N ALA A 148 -0.42 -4.93 11.64
CA ALA A 148 -0.52 -4.48 13.02
C ALA A 148 -1.53 -5.32 13.81
N ASN A 149 -1.08 -5.88 14.93
CA ASN A 149 -1.89 -6.68 15.86
C ASN A 149 -2.85 -5.78 16.64
N THR A 150 -3.92 -5.33 16.00
CA THR A 150 -4.95 -4.51 16.65
C THR A 150 -6.29 -4.62 15.91
N ASP A 151 -7.37 -4.44 16.65
CA ASP A 151 -8.74 -4.37 16.14
C ASP A 151 -9.22 -2.93 15.86
N THR A 152 -8.40 -1.94 16.22
CA THR A 152 -8.68 -0.54 15.94
C THR A 152 -8.54 -0.26 14.45
N TYR A 153 -9.57 0.36 13.83
CA TYR A 153 -9.53 0.71 12.42
C TYR A 153 -8.38 1.65 12.09
N GLY A 154 -7.58 1.28 11.11
CA GLY A 154 -6.53 2.14 10.60
C GLY A 154 -5.65 1.48 9.55
N GLY A 155 -4.90 2.30 8.87
CA GLY A 155 -3.97 1.90 7.85
C GLY A 155 -3.28 3.09 7.22
N GLY A 156 -2.41 2.81 6.27
CA GLY A 156 -1.72 3.78 5.45
C GLY A 156 -0.86 3.09 4.40
N GLY A 157 -1.09 3.43 3.14
CA GLY A 157 -0.26 3.00 2.01
C GLY A 157 0.70 4.11 1.60
N ILE A 158 1.99 3.94 1.85
CA ILE A 158 3.01 4.93 1.47
C ILE A 158 3.65 4.49 0.15
N TYR A 159 3.38 5.24 -0.91
CA TYR A 159 3.83 4.90 -2.25
C TYR A 159 5.33 4.58 -2.32
N ASN A 160 5.65 3.47 -2.96
CA ASN A 160 7.00 2.96 -3.13
C ASN A 160 7.79 2.77 -1.81
N SER A 161 7.07 2.54 -0.70
CA SER A 161 7.67 2.34 0.61
C SER A 161 7.06 1.13 1.33
N TYR A 162 5.85 1.26 1.86
CA TYR A 162 5.18 0.15 2.55
C TYR A 162 3.66 0.31 2.61
N THR A 163 2.97 -0.79 2.79
CA THR A 163 1.59 -0.89 3.28
C THR A 163 1.62 -1.14 4.78
N LEU A 164 0.84 -0.42 5.59
CA LEU A 164 0.59 -0.75 6.97
C LEU A 164 -0.92 -0.81 7.20
N THR A 165 -1.42 -1.88 7.81
CA THR A 165 -2.85 -2.08 8.06
C THR A 165 -3.08 -2.90 9.31
N THR A 166 -4.27 -2.74 9.92
CA THR A 166 -4.68 -3.44 11.13
C THR A 166 -5.27 -4.81 10.77
N ALA A 167 -4.82 -5.89 11.44
CA ALA A 167 -5.16 -7.26 11.05
C ALA A 167 -6.49 -7.78 11.62
N HIS A 168 -6.96 -7.22 12.75
CA HIS A 168 -8.12 -7.76 13.47
C HIS A 168 -9.38 -6.89 13.37
N HIS A 169 -9.32 -5.79 12.61
CA HIS A 169 -10.54 -5.03 12.32
C HIS A 169 -11.42 -5.80 11.32
N ARG A 170 -12.75 -5.69 11.47
CA ARG A 170 -13.70 -6.37 10.59
C ARG A 170 -13.53 -6.07 9.11
N ASP A 171 -13.01 -4.89 8.77
CA ASP A 171 -12.76 -4.43 7.39
C ASP A 171 -11.31 -4.71 6.93
N PHE A 172 -10.54 -5.52 7.65
CA PHE A 172 -9.15 -5.84 7.33
C PHE A 172 -8.95 -6.25 5.87
N ARG A 173 -9.78 -7.17 5.38
CA ARG A 173 -9.63 -7.72 4.03
C ARG A 173 -9.69 -6.68 2.92
N PRO A 174 -10.77 -5.85 2.78
CA PRO A 174 -10.76 -4.80 1.78
C PRO A 174 -9.69 -3.73 2.04
N VAL A 175 -9.40 -3.38 3.30
CA VAL A 175 -8.42 -2.35 3.64
C VAL A 175 -7.01 -2.76 3.24
N VAL A 176 -6.59 -4.01 3.44
CA VAL A 176 -5.24 -4.44 3.03
C VAL A 176 -5.04 -4.34 1.51
N VAL A 177 -6.06 -4.60 0.72
CA VAL A 177 -6.02 -4.45 -0.74
C VAL A 177 -5.96 -2.97 -1.13
N HIS A 178 -6.77 -2.13 -0.47
CA HIS A 178 -6.82 -0.68 -0.68
C HIS A 178 -5.45 -0.03 -0.40
N GLU A 179 -4.88 -0.26 0.78
CA GLU A 179 -3.57 0.29 1.17
C GLU A 179 -2.42 -0.26 0.30
N PHE A 180 -2.55 -1.52 -0.15
CA PHE A 180 -1.61 -2.09 -1.11
C PHE A 180 -1.72 -1.39 -2.47
N GLY A 181 -2.90 -0.99 -2.90
CA GLY A 181 -3.13 -0.19 -4.10
C GLY A 181 -2.37 1.14 -4.05
N HIS A 182 -2.42 1.86 -2.92
CA HIS A 182 -1.65 3.09 -2.73
C HIS A 182 -0.15 2.83 -2.76
N SER A 183 0.33 1.91 -1.93
CA SER A 183 1.76 1.71 -1.72
C SER A 183 2.47 1.07 -2.92
N PHE A 184 1.84 0.12 -3.59
CA PHE A 184 2.37 -0.61 -4.73
C PHE A 184 2.08 0.10 -6.05
N GLY A 185 0.82 0.52 -6.26
CA GLY A 185 0.35 1.10 -7.53
C GLY A 185 0.44 2.61 -7.61
N GLY A 186 0.62 3.31 -6.48
CA GLY A 186 0.54 4.77 -6.41
C GLY A 186 -0.86 5.29 -6.68
N LEU A 187 -1.89 4.45 -6.43
CA LEU A 187 -3.27 4.84 -6.66
C LEU A 187 -3.70 5.90 -5.65
N GLY A 188 -4.45 6.89 -6.10
CA GLY A 188 -5.15 7.85 -5.24
C GLY A 188 -6.52 7.32 -4.82
N ASP A 189 -7.07 7.89 -3.74
CA ASP A 189 -8.44 7.63 -3.32
C ASP A 189 -9.44 8.13 -4.37
N GLU A 190 -10.34 7.26 -4.80
CA GLU A 190 -11.41 7.62 -5.76
C GLU A 190 -12.70 8.07 -5.07
N TYR A 191 -12.76 7.97 -3.75
CA TYR A 191 -13.85 8.52 -2.93
C TYR A 191 -13.49 9.92 -2.41
N PHE A 192 -14.52 10.67 -2.03
CA PHE A 192 -14.39 11.94 -1.35
C PHE A 192 -15.49 12.12 -0.32
N TYR A 193 -15.21 12.96 0.68
CA TYR A 193 -16.21 13.36 1.66
C TYR A 193 -16.67 14.78 1.34
N LEU A 194 -17.99 14.98 1.22
CA LEU A 194 -18.54 16.34 1.15
C LEU A 194 -18.36 16.96 2.54
N SER A 195 -17.38 17.84 2.67
CA SER A 195 -17.20 18.68 3.85
C SER A 195 -18.20 19.82 3.84
N THR A 196 -18.82 20.08 4.98
CA THR A 196 -19.69 21.26 5.16
C THR A 196 -18.89 22.56 5.29
N ASP A 197 -17.57 22.50 5.39
CA ASP A 197 -16.71 23.64 5.74
C ASP A 197 -15.95 24.25 4.56
N ASN A 198 -16.34 24.01 3.31
CA ASN A 198 -15.71 24.57 2.09
C ASN A 198 -14.20 24.36 1.95
N ASN A 199 -13.61 23.47 2.70
CA ASN A 199 -12.19 23.12 2.68
C ASN A 199 -11.96 21.76 2.03
N ASP A 200 -12.77 21.41 1.02
CA ASP A 200 -12.49 20.23 0.20
C ASP A 200 -11.15 20.45 -0.49
N GLU A 201 -10.18 19.62 -0.16
CA GLU A 201 -8.89 19.58 -0.84
C GLU A 201 -9.09 19.09 -2.27
N MET A 202 -9.46 20.00 -3.14
CA MET A 202 -9.69 19.71 -4.56
C MET A 202 -8.38 19.79 -5.32
N HIS A 203 -8.08 18.83 -6.22
CA HIS A 203 -6.97 18.98 -7.16
C HIS A 203 -7.20 20.24 -8.00
N SER A 204 -6.17 21.03 -8.15
CA SER A 204 -6.22 22.16 -9.06
C SER A 204 -6.53 21.66 -10.47
N LEU A 205 -7.46 22.33 -11.14
CA LEU A 205 -7.86 21.97 -12.52
C LEU A 205 -6.88 22.47 -13.58
N ASP A 206 -5.73 23.02 -13.19
CA ASP A 206 -4.69 23.55 -14.10
C ASP A 206 -3.49 22.61 -14.25
N HIS A 207 -3.45 21.50 -13.52
CA HIS A 207 -2.44 20.46 -13.70
C HIS A 207 -3.00 19.06 -13.50
N GLU A 208 -2.35 18.07 -14.09
CA GLU A 208 -2.70 16.68 -13.99
C GLU A 208 -2.13 16.07 -12.70
N PRO A 209 -2.93 15.38 -11.87
CA PRO A 209 -2.45 14.63 -10.71
C PRO A 209 -1.42 13.58 -11.11
N TRP A 210 -0.49 13.26 -10.21
CA TRP A 210 0.51 12.23 -10.47
C TRP A 210 -0.05 10.81 -10.32
N GLU A 211 -1.12 10.63 -9.56
CA GLU A 211 -1.78 9.34 -9.33
C GLU A 211 -2.32 8.78 -10.65
N PRO A 212 -2.01 7.52 -11.00
CA PRO A 212 -2.33 6.99 -12.31
C PRO A 212 -3.84 6.80 -12.55
N ASN A 213 -4.62 6.66 -11.50
CA ASN A 213 -6.09 6.45 -11.55
C ASN A 213 -6.92 7.73 -11.39
N ILE A 214 -6.28 8.89 -11.19
CA ILE A 214 -6.98 10.17 -11.04
C ILE A 214 -6.62 11.09 -12.22
N THR A 215 -7.59 11.84 -12.75
CA THR A 215 -7.36 12.83 -13.80
C THR A 215 -8.18 14.09 -13.58
N THR A 216 -7.61 15.23 -13.90
CA THR A 216 -8.29 16.52 -14.03
C THR A 216 -8.59 16.84 -15.49
N LEU A 217 -8.32 15.93 -16.42
CA LEU A 217 -8.44 16.04 -17.88
C LEU A 217 -7.44 17.02 -18.51
N VAL A 218 -6.43 17.46 -17.77
CA VAL A 218 -5.39 18.38 -18.28
C VAL A 218 -4.40 17.65 -19.19
N ASP A 219 -4.01 16.43 -18.80
CA ASP A 219 -3.14 15.55 -19.60
C ASP A 219 -3.66 14.10 -19.53
N PHE A 220 -4.95 13.92 -19.79
CA PHE A 220 -5.61 12.62 -19.73
C PHE A 220 -5.02 11.61 -20.72
N GLU A 221 -4.54 12.08 -21.87
CA GLU A 221 -3.87 11.25 -22.89
C GLU A 221 -2.62 10.53 -22.35
N SER A 222 -2.01 11.02 -21.28
CA SER A 222 -0.87 10.36 -20.62
C SER A 222 -1.27 9.20 -19.70
N LYS A 223 -2.58 8.98 -19.49
CA LYS A 223 -3.15 7.99 -18.56
C LYS A 223 -3.91 6.89 -19.31
N TRP A 224 -5.21 6.78 -19.13
CA TRP A 224 -6.04 5.69 -19.70
C TRP A 224 -7.01 6.15 -20.80
N ALA A 225 -6.75 7.29 -21.43
CA ALA A 225 -7.62 7.82 -22.48
C ALA A 225 -7.83 6.84 -23.64
N ASP A 226 -6.79 6.07 -24.00
CA ASP A 226 -6.83 5.06 -25.04
C ASP A 226 -7.65 3.80 -24.69
N MET A 227 -8.02 3.63 -23.42
CA MET A 227 -8.85 2.53 -22.93
C MET A 227 -10.35 2.90 -22.91
N VAL A 228 -10.71 4.17 -23.08
CA VAL A 228 -12.09 4.64 -23.06
C VAL A 228 -12.69 4.53 -24.47
N ASP A 229 -13.81 3.81 -24.59
CA ASP A 229 -14.50 3.68 -25.85
C ASP A 229 -15.07 5.03 -26.32
N LYS A 230 -15.09 5.25 -27.63
CA LYS A 230 -15.45 6.55 -28.26
C LYS A 230 -16.88 7.00 -27.99
N ASP A 231 -17.75 6.08 -27.63
CA ASP A 231 -19.17 6.31 -27.34
C ASP A 231 -19.44 6.52 -25.84
N VAL A 232 -18.38 6.43 -25.01
CA VAL A 232 -18.48 6.71 -23.58
C VAL A 232 -18.27 8.21 -23.32
N GLU A 233 -19.30 8.85 -22.79
CA GLU A 233 -19.25 10.28 -22.42
C GLU A 233 -18.30 10.55 -21.23
N ILE A 234 -17.72 11.74 -21.19
CA ILE A 234 -16.91 12.25 -20.08
C ILE A 234 -17.55 13.55 -19.54
N PRO A 235 -17.96 13.60 -18.25
CA PRO A 235 -17.91 12.54 -17.23
C PRO A 235 -18.83 11.36 -17.56
N THR A 236 -18.36 10.18 -17.21
CA THR A 236 -19.09 8.93 -17.44
C THR A 236 -20.15 8.74 -16.36
N ALA A 237 -21.41 8.55 -16.77
CA ALA A 237 -22.48 8.33 -15.80
C ALA A 237 -22.40 6.93 -15.19
N VAL A 238 -22.54 6.85 -13.87
CA VAL A 238 -22.63 5.56 -13.15
C VAL A 238 -24.01 4.96 -13.40
N THR A 239 -24.07 3.83 -14.09
CA THR A 239 -25.28 3.06 -14.31
C THR A 239 -25.08 1.61 -13.90
N ALA A 240 -26.17 0.91 -13.53
CA ALA A 240 -26.07 -0.51 -13.18
C ALA A 240 -25.50 -1.36 -14.32
N GLU A 241 -25.80 -1.04 -15.58
CA GLU A 241 -25.27 -1.72 -16.75
C GLU A 241 -23.77 -1.51 -16.90
N ARG A 242 -23.27 -0.28 -16.78
CA ARG A 242 -21.84 0.04 -16.89
C ARG A 242 -21.05 -0.58 -15.76
N SER A 243 -21.57 -0.54 -14.53
CA SER A 243 -20.95 -1.21 -13.38
C SER A 243 -20.88 -2.72 -13.59
N ALA A 244 -21.92 -3.37 -14.08
CA ALA A 244 -21.94 -4.80 -14.35
C ALA A 244 -20.94 -5.21 -15.46
N ASN A 245 -20.70 -4.32 -16.43
CA ASN A 245 -19.80 -4.57 -17.55
C ASN A 245 -18.36 -4.05 -17.31
N TYR A 246 -18.08 -3.49 -16.15
CA TYR A 246 -16.78 -2.86 -15.84
C TYR A 246 -16.34 -1.87 -16.93
N THR A 247 -17.27 -1.03 -17.38
CA THR A 247 -17.03 -0.07 -18.45
C THR A 247 -15.92 0.91 -18.05
N VAL A 248 -14.85 0.98 -18.82
CA VAL A 248 -13.79 1.96 -18.61
C VAL A 248 -14.30 3.35 -18.96
N GLY A 249 -14.11 4.30 -18.06
CA GLY A 249 -14.63 5.65 -18.24
C GLY A 249 -13.86 6.65 -17.36
N VAL A 250 -14.43 7.86 -17.26
CA VAL A 250 -13.95 8.91 -16.36
C VAL A 250 -15.10 9.32 -15.45
N TYR A 251 -15.15 8.71 -14.30
CA TYR A 251 -16.22 8.88 -13.30
C TYR A 251 -15.89 10.01 -12.34
N GLU A 252 -16.91 10.66 -11.78
CA GLU A 252 -16.70 11.69 -10.76
C GLU A 252 -16.36 11.05 -9.40
N GLY A 253 -15.30 11.55 -8.77
CA GLY A 253 -14.81 11.06 -7.50
C GLY A 253 -13.40 11.58 -7.19
N GLY A 254 -12.74 11.01 -6.18
CA GLY A 254 -11.33 11.24 -5.90
C GLY A 254 -11.02 12.53 -5.15
N GLY A 255 -11.88 12.98 -4.23
CA GLY A 255 -11.65 14.12 -3.35
C GLY A 255 -11.66 15.50 -4.03
N TYR A 256 -11.88 15.51 -5.35
CA TYR A 256 -11.78 16.68 -6.23
C TYR A 256 -12.81 16.57 -7.32
N ARG A 257 -12.83 17.50 -8.26
CA ARG A 257 -13.51 17.30 -9.54
C ARG A 257 -12.74 16.34 -10.44
N SER A 258 -11.93 15.52 -9.88
CA SER A 258 -11.19 14.51 -10.58
C SER A 258 -12.03 13.26 -10.74
N LYS A 259 -11.61 12.41 -11.61
CA LYS A 259 -12.38 11.29 -12.11
C LYS A 259 -11.50 10.07 -12.08
N GLY A 260 -12.00 9.01 -11.47
CA GLY A 260 -11.27 7.76 -11.32
C GLY A 260 -11.58 6.74 -12.41
N ILE A 261 -10.86 5.64 -12.41
CA ILE A 261 -11.18 4.42 -13.14
C ILE A 261 -12.07 3.53 -12.27
N TYR A 262 -12.99 2.87 -12.90
CA TYR A 262 -13.74 1.76 -12.31
C TYR A 262 -13.27 0.45 -12.91
#